data_b9a595953a8965eeeae4ee741d895431
#
_entry.id   b9a595953a8965eeeae4ee741d895431
#
_cell.length_a   1.000
_cell.length_b   1.000
_cell.length_c   1.000
_cell.angle_alpha   90.00
_cell.angle_beta   90.00
_cell.angle_gamma   90.00
#
_symmetry.space_group_name_H-M   'P 1'
#
loop_
_entity.id
_entity.type
_entity.pdbx_description
1 polymer ?
#
loop_
_entity_poly.entity_id
_entity_poly.type
_entity_poly.pdbx_seq_one_letter_code
_entity_poly.pdbx_strand_id
1 'polypeptide(L)'
;MPLYFSSHVTACLTKQALRQLMADAFKASNLTVRRAVASQLGGRMLLEIEAADQATVESWIAANRLNSEWVMRIDLDGKPANIEEC
;
A
#
# COMPACT_ATOMS: atom_id res chain seq x y z
N MET A 1 14.33 5.29 4.32
CA MET A 1 13.95 3.92 3.89
C MET A 1 13.30 3.96 2.52
N PRO A 2 13.49 2.93 1.70
CA PRO A 2 12.80 2.87 0.41
C PRO A 2 11.30 2.97 0.52
N LEU A 3 10.69 3.53 -0.51
CA LEU A 3 9.25 3.72 -0.62
C LEU A 3 8.70 2.78 -1.67
N TYR A 4 7.56 2.17 -1.37
CA TYR A 4 6.88 1.22 -2.26
C TYR A 4 5.41 1.58 -2.39
N PHE A 5 4.85 1.33 -3.57
CA PHE A 5 3.41 1.33 -3.76
C PHE A 5 2.96 -0.09 -4.05
N SER A 6 1.81 -0.47 -3.50
CA SER A 6 1.19 -1.75 -3.77
C SER A 6 -0.27 -1.58 -4.14
N SER A 7 -0.77 -2.43 -5.02
CA SER A 7 -2.17 -2.45 -5.43
C SER A 7 -2.81 -3.75 -4.99
N HIS A 8 -3.98 -3.66 -4.38
CA HIS A 8 -4.69 -4.80 -3.82
C HIS A 8 -6.10 -4.88 -4.35
N VAL A 9 -6.54 -6.09 -4.71
CA VAL A 9 -7.91 -6.32 -5.15
C VAL A 9 -8.82 -6.32 -3.93
N THR A 10 -9.83 -5.46 -3.96
CA THR A 10 -10.81 -5.31 -2.88
C THR A 10 -12.24 -5.39 -3.43
N ALA A 11 -12.42 -6.04 -4.57
CA ALA A 11 -13.74 -6.19 -5.19
C ALA A 11 -14.70 -6.88 -4.22
N CYS A 12 -15.96 -6.44 -4.22
CA CYS A 12 -17.04 -6.98 -3.39
C CYS A 12 -16.96 -6.64 -1.91
N LEU A 13 -16.00 -5.83 -1.48
CA LEU A 13 -15.97 -5.35 -0.09
C LEU A 13 -16.90 -4.16 0.09
N THR A 14 -17.57 -4.12 1.24
CA THR A 14 -18.36 -2.96 1.63
C THR A 14 -17.43 -1.81 2.01
N LYS A 15 -17.97 -0.59 2.05
CA LYS A 15 -17.19 0.57 2.51
C LYS A 15 -16.67 0.36 3.92
N GLN A 16 -17.49 -0.23 4.80
CA GLN A 16 -17.08 -0.51 6.17
C GLN A 16 -15.93 -1.53 6.22
N ALA A 17 -16.00 -2.59 5.42
CA ALA A 17 -14.93 -3.58 5.34
C ALA A 17 -13.64 -2.96 4.80
N LEU A 18 -13.72 -2.06 3.80
CA LEU A 18 -12.57 -1.32 3.30
C LEU A 18 -11.94 -0.45 4.38
N ARG A 19 -12.75 0.27 5.15
CA ARG A 19 -12.24 1.09 6.26
C ARG A 19 -11.48 0.25 7.27
N GLN A 20 -11.99 -0.92 7.61
CA GLN A 20 -11.33 -1.83 8.55
C GLN A 20 -10.02 -2.35 7.98
N LEU A 21 -10.01 -2.74 6.71
CA LEU A 21 -8.81 -3.22 6.03
C LEU A 21 -7.71 -2.15 6.03
N MET A 22 -8.07 -0.91 5.71
CA MET A 22 -7.14 0.21 5.72
C MET A 22 -6.61 0.50 7.13
N ALA A 23 -7.49 0.49 8.12
CA ALA A 23 -7.10 0.70 9.52
C ALA A 23 -6.12 -0.39 9.99
N ASP A 24 -6.38 -1.63 9.62
CA ASP A 24 -5.51 -2.76 9.98
C ASP A 24 -4.13 -2.64 9.32
N ALA A 25 -4.07 -2.13 8.08
CA ALA A 25 -2.81 -1.92 7.38
C ALA A 25 -1.89 -0.95 8.14
N PHE A 26 -2.46 0.08 8.78
CA PHE A 26 -1.67 1.05 9.54
C PHE A 26 -1.09 0.46 10.83
N LYS A 27 -1.51 -0.72 11.24
CA LYS A 27 -1.00 -1.39 12.46
C LYS A 27 0.26 -2.22 12.23
N ALA A 28 0.78 -2.26 11.00
CA ALA A 28 1.98 -3.00 10.70
C ALA A 28 3.15 -2.55 11.59
N SER A 29 3.92 -3.50 12.11
CA SER A 29 5.03 -3.21 13.03
C SER A 29 6.41 -3.30 12.38
N ASN A 30 6.55 -4.06 11.30
CA ASN A 30 7.82 -4.31 10.63
C ASN A 30 8.06 -3.39 9.42
N LEU A 31 7.09 -2.57 9.10
CA LEU A 31 7.16 -1.56 8.06
C LEU A 31 6.20 -0.43 8.41
N THR A 32 6.22 0.65 7.64
CA THR A 32 5.33 1.79 7.88
C THR A 32 4.42 2.00 6.68
N VAL A 33 3.12 1.82 6.87
CA VAL A 33 2.12 2.22 5.88
C VAL A 33 1.86 3.71 6.08
N ARG A 34 2.28 4.53 5.13
CA ARG A 34 2.16 5.99 5.22
C ARG A 34 0.80 6.48 4.78
N ARG A 35 0.22 5.81 3.80
CA ARG A 35 -1.05 6.23 3.20
C ARG A 35 -1.75 5.03 2.61
N ALA A 36 -3.08 5.03 2.70
CA ALA A 36 -3.93 4.05 2.06
C ALA A 36 -5.05 4.80 1.36
N VAL A 37 -5.30 4.45 0.11
CA VAL A 37 -6.42 4.98 -0.66
C VAL A 37 -7.18 3.81 -1.27
N ALA A 38 -8.49 3.96 -1.41
CA ALA A 38 -9.32 2.88 -1.94
C ALA A 38 -10.44 3.44 -2.81
N SER A 39 -10.75 2.70 -3.87
CA SER A 39 -11.91 2.93 -4.70
C SER A 39 -12.85 1.75 -4.53
N GLN A 40 -14.02 1.98 -3.93
CA GLN A 40 -15.00 0.92 -3.77
C GLN A 40 -15.53 0.47 -5.13
N LEU A 41 -15.88 1.40 -5.98
CA LEU A 41 -16.38 1.11 -7.32
C LEU A 41 -15.31 0.45 -8.18
N GLY A 42 -14.08 0.91 -8.11
CA GLY A 42 -12.96 0.34 -8.85
C GLY A 42 -12.47 -0.99 -8.30
N GLY A 43 -12.84 -1.34 -7.08
CA GLY A 43 -12.44 -2.60 -6.46
C GLY A 43 -10.96 -2.71 -6.18
N ARG A 44 -10.31 -1.59 -5.84
CA ARG A 44 -8.86 -1.56 -5.61
C ARG A 44 -8.51 -0.70 -4.41
N MET A 45 -7.45 -1.10 -3.72
CA MET A 45 -6.81 -0.33 -2.66
C MET A 45 -5.34 -0.16 -3.01
N LEU A 46 -4.81 1.04 -2.83
CA LEU A 46 -3.39 1.32 -3.00
C LEU A 46 -2.79 1.68 -1.66
N LEU A 47 -1.60 1.14 -1.40
CA LEU A 47 -0.85 1.44 -0.18
C LEU A 47 0.48 2.10 -0.53
N GLU A 48 0.84 3.11 0.25
CA GLU A 48 2.16 3.73 0.22
C GLU A 48 2.92 3.26 1.44
N ILE A 49 4.03 2.55 1.22
CA ILE A 49 4.72 1.78 2.27
C ILE A 49 6.20 2.14 2.31
N GLU A 50 6.72 2.43 3.50
CA GLU A 50 8.15 2.49 3.75
C GLU A 50 8.62 1.18 4.37
N ALA A 51 9.63 0.57 3.78
CA ALA A 51 10.19 -0.70 4.25
C ALA A 51 11.66 -0.80 3.89
N ALA A 52 12.37 -1.69 4.55
CA ALA A 52 13.80 -1.91 4.30
C ALA A 52 14.07 -2.41 2.88
N ASP A 53 13.22 -3.30 2.38
CA ASP A 53 13.33 -3.87 1.04
C ASP A 53 11.98 -4.38 0.54
N GLN A 54 11.92 -4.76 -0.73
CA GLN A 54 10.69 -5.25 -1.34
C GLN A 54 10.25 -6.59 -0.75
N ALA A 55 11.20 -7.44 -0.39
CA ALA A 55 10.88 -8.74 0.22
C ALA A 55 10.11 -8.58 1.54
N THR A 56 10.46 -7.57 2.33
CA THR A 56 9.72 -7.24 3.56
C THR A 56 8.28 -6.88 3.26
N VAL A 57 8.06 -6.06 2.23
CA VAL A 57 6.70 -5.68 1.81
C VAL A 57 5.91 -6.90 1.37
N GLU A 58 6.49 -7.72 0.52
CA GLU A 58 5.82 -8.91 -0.01
C GLU A 58 5.50 -9.93 1.08
N SER A 59 6.41 -10.12 2.04
CA SER A 59 6.18 -11.00 3.18
C SER A 59 5.03 -10.50 4.05
N TRP A 60 4.97 -9.20 4.30
CA TRP A 60 3.88 -8.60 5.06
C TRP A 60 2.54 -8.76 4.36
N ILE A 61 2.50 -8.54 3.04
CA ILE A 61 1.31 -8.73 2.22
C ILE A 61 0.81 -10.17 2.34
N ALA A 62 1.71 -11.14 2.19
CA ALA A 62 1.36 -12.56 2.29
C ALA A 62 0.87 -12.93 3.69
N ALA A 63 1.53 -12.44 4.73
CA ALA A 63 1.16 -12.73 6.11
C ALA A 63 -0.22 -12.19 6.47
N ASN A 64 -0.63 -11.09 5.85
CA ASN A 64 -1.94 -10.46 6.09
C ASN A 64 -2.99 -10.86 5.06
N ARG A 65 -2.66 -11.80 4.17
CA ARG A 65 -3.57 -12.34 3.16
C ARG A 65 -4.19 -11.26 2.27
N LEU A 66 -3.41 -10.25 1.96
CA LEU A 66 -3.82 -9.20 1.03
C LEU A 66 -3.59 -9.68 -0.40
N ASN A 67 -4.60 -9.50 -1.26
CA ASN A 67 -4.48 -9.86 -2.68
C ASN A 67 -3.77 -8.73 -3.41
N SER A 68 -2.47 -8.86 -3.62
CA SER A 68 -1.72 -7.83 -4.34
C SER A 68 -1.69 -8.15 -5.84
N GLU A 69 -1.84 -7.11 -6.65
CA GLU A 69 -1.64 -7.20 -8.10
C GLU A 69 -0.19 -6.91 -8.46
N TRP A 70 0.41 -5.95 -7.76
CA TRP A 70 1.80 -5.56 -7.96
C TRP A 70 2.32 -4.81 -6.75
N VAL A 71 3.64 -4.83 -6.62
CA VAL A 71 4.41 -4.02 -5.68
C VAL A 71 5.49 -3.34 -6.49
N MET A 72 5.61 -2.02 -6.38
CA MET A 72 6.62 -1.24 -7.11
C MET A 72 7.42 -0.39 -6.16
N ARG A 73 8.74 -0.39 -6.35
CA ARG A 73 9.60 0.59 -5.70
C ARG A 73 9.41 1.94 -6.38
N ILE A 74 9.30 2.99 -5.59
CA ILE A 74 9.17 4.36 -6.07
C ILE A 74 10.55 5.00 -6.09
N ASP A 75 10.96 5.47 -7.26
CA ASP A 75 12.27 6.09 -7.44
C ASP A 75 12.19 7.61 -7.47
N LEU A 76 11.07 8.16 -7.93
CA LEU A 76 10.88 9.60 -8.06
C LEU A 76 9.53 10.00 -7.46
N ASP A 77 9.52 11.07 -6.68
CA ASP A 77 8.31 11.64 -6.10
C ASP A 77 8.14 13.07 -6.61
N GLY A 78 7.13 13.27 -7.45
CA GLY A 78 6.89 14.56 -8.08
C GLY A 78 5.76 15.33 -7.42
N LYS A 79 6.00 16.62 -7.18
CA LYS A 79 5.00 17.60 -6.79
C LYS A 79 5.10 18.78 -7.76
N PRO A 80 4.06 19.61 -7.89
CA PRO A 80 4.19 20.78 -8.74
C PRO A 80 5.45 21.57 -8.43
N ALA A 81 6.26 21.83 -9.45
CA ALA A 81 7.53 22.55 -9.39
C ALA A 81 8.67 21.82 -8.68
N ASN A 82 8.49 20.56 -8.24
CA ASN A 82 9.57 19.84 -7.58
C ASN A 82 9.46 18.32 -7.80
N ILE A 83 10.54 17.72 -8.29
CA ILE A 83 10.63 16.26 -8.42
C ILE A 83 11.86 15.81 -7.64
N GLU A 84 11.66 14.91 -6.69
CA GLU A 84 12.71 14.41 -5.82
C GLU A 84 12.95 12.91 -6.05
N GLU A 85 14.22 12.50 -5.85
CA GLU A 85 14.54 11.08 -5.78
C GLU A 85 14.19 10.52 -4.40
N CYS A 86 13.64 9.32 -4.41
CA CYS A 86 13.33 8.62 -3.16
C CYS A 86 14.50 7.80 -2.64
#